data_b5420c12da634d1cb0a5619bacb2d97e
#
_entry.id   b5420c12da634d1cb0a5619bacb2d97e
#
_cell.length_a   1.000
_cell.length_b   1.000
_cell.length_c   1.000
_cell.angle_alpha   90.00
_cell.angle_beta   90.00
_cell.angle_gamma   90.00
#
_symmetry.space_group_name_H-M   'P 1'
#
loop_
_entity.id
_entity.type
_entity.pdbx_description
1 polymer ?
#
loop_
_entity_poly.entity_id
_entity_poly.type
_entity_poly.pdbx_seq_one_letter_code
_entity_poly.pdbx_strand_id
1 'polypeptide(L)'
;MITSSIRYEYPLLKVPSSLIIDDWSVVCLNEQGEVEYKKMRKILLGLLDLGVRGKLSLVPCIVSPRGEILGYVNKGIKGLPDNELAETLRLVREKAVEYFDITPEILTHSFVVDIGSNRTLSEKEWEWSQSQDLETLTKYIAKALEILRDVGVVANGVTSPCDFGREVEGIYARAVLEAEKKIYGIKLTWYFLNVERCSRRVTPRLMYFDKEKREAVVSIPSCSRDYLARSENPLKSIDNWITEDGSKGRLVDVCRNKSYIVFHTHWWSIQDEESIRALKEAITRINRYFNVVWMKCSQIARYFAATKTTKYEVLESNQETRIILEPLFTCENFTLSFEVNKPIRKIEINGRTLIYSTELKPNTWTIMDQRIYLCFNLSKRTVIKVEY
;
A
#
# COMPACT_ATOMS: atom_id res chain seq x y z
N MET A 1 -10.23 -31.62 19.59
CA MET A 1 -10.76 -31.50 18.24
C MET A 1 -11.08 -30.03 17.97
N ILE A 2 -10.76 -29.54 16.80
CA ILE A 2 -11.12 -28.16 16.39
C ILE A 2 -12.65 -28.14 16.21
N THR A 3 -13.33 -27.29 16.96
CA THR A 3 -14.80 -27.25 16.99
C THR A 3 -15.42 -26.24 16.04
N SER A 4 -14.59 -25.33 15.46
CA SER A 4 -15.04 -24.29 14.52
C SER A 4 -14.10 -24.16 13.34
N SER A 5 -14.61 -23.54 12.29
CA SER A 5 -13.81 -23.21 11.12
C SER A 5 -12.61 -22.32 11.46
N ILE A 6 -11.48 -22.59 10.82
CA ILE A 6 -10.31 -21.74 10.85
C ILE A 6 -10.67 -20.38 10.25
N ARG A 7 -10.22 -19.29 10.90
CA ARG A 7 -10.39 -17.93 10.42
C ARG A 7 -9.01 -17.29 10.19
N TYR A 8 -8.89 -16.58 9.10
CA TYR A 8 -7.76 -15.71 8.87
C TYR A 8 -8.08 -14.33 9.46
N GLU A 9 -7.22 -13.88 10.34
CA GLU A 9 -7.40 -12.66 11.12
C GLU A 9 -6.56 -11.51 10.54
N TYR A 10 -6.67 -10.31 11.11
CA TYR A 10 -5.73 -9.24 10.83
C TYR A 10 -4.34 -9.57 11.41
N PRO A 11 -3.25 -9.08 10.78
CA PRO A 11 -1.91 -9.35 11.26
C PRO A 11 -1.76 -8.89 12.72
N LEU A 12 -1.29 -9.79 13.59
CA LEU A 12 -1.15 -9.52 15.04
C LEU A 12 -2.44 -9.09 15.73
N LEU A 13 -3.62 -9.36 15.16
CA LEU A 13 -4.92 -8.85 15.59
C LEU A 13 -5.03 -7.32 15.60
N LYS A 14 -4.17 -6.64 14.83
CA LYS A 14 -4.12 -5.19 14.71
C LYS A 14 -4.72 -4.78 13.37
N VAL A 15 -5.40 -3.63 13.34
CA VAL A 15 -5.98 -3.10 12.11
C VAL A 15 -4.87 -2.67 11.15
N PRO A 16 -4.79 -3.26 9.94
CA PRO A 16 -3.81 -2.84 8.95
C PRO A 16 -4.04 -1.38 8.56
N SER A 17 -3.01 -0.55 8.71
CA SER A 17 -3.07 0.88 8.44
C SER A 17 -1.96 1.31 7.50
N SER A 18 -2.24 2.25 6.61
CA SER A 18 -1.30 2.75 5.62
C SER A 18 -1.60 4.21 5.28
N LEU A 19 -0.55 5.02 5.14
CA LEU A 19 -0.65 6.39 4.67
C LEU A 19 -0.22 6.45 3.20
N ILE A 20 -1.07 6.97 2.34
CA ILE A 20 -0.80 7.19 0.92
C ILE A 20 -0.49 8.67 0.71
N ILE A 21 0.66 8.97 0.11
CA ILE A 21 1.05 10.32 -0.32
C ILE A 21 1.06 10.35 -1.85
N ASP A 22 0.15 11.15 -2.42
CA ASP A 22 -0.03 11.28 -3.86
C ASP A 22 0.68 12.49 -4.44
N ASP A 23 0.90 12.49 -5.75
CA ASP A 23 1.43 13.55 -6.62
C ASP A 23 2.87 13.97 -6.29
N TRP A 24 3.57 13.33 -5.36
CA TRP A 24 4.92 13.75 -5.01
C TRP A 24 5.91 13.43 -6.14
N SER A 25 6.84 14.35 -6.36
CA SER A 25 7.98 14.18 -7.23
C SER A 25 9.22 14.85 -6.65
N VAL A 26 10.35 14.74 -7.34
CA VAL A 26 11.62 15.40 -6.94
C VAL A 26 11.55 16.91 -7.08
N VAL A 27 10.60 17.41 -7.85
CA VAL A 27 10.31 18.84 -8.04
C VAL A 27 8.81 19.09 -8.09
N CYS A 28 8.39 20.32 -7.80
CA CYS A 28 7.12 20.90 -8.25
C CYS A 28 7.38 22.14 -9.07
N LEU A 29 6.34 22.68 -9.71
CA LEU A 29 6.40 23.93 -10.43
C LEU A 29 5.66 25.01 -9.65
N ASN A 30 6.24 26.21 -9.55
CA ASN A 30 5.54 27.36 -8.99
C ASN A 30 4.53 27.95 -10.01
N GLU A 31 3.82 29.00 -9.65
CA GLU A 31 2.82 29.65 -10.50
C GLU A 31 3.42 30.21 -11.80
N GLN A 32 4.70 30.55 -11.81
CA GLN A 32 5.46 31.01 -12.98
C GLN A 32 5.97 29.86 -13.85
N GLY A 33 5.80 28.60 -13.39
CA GLY A 33 6.29 27.40 -14.06
C GLY A 33 7.78 27.11 -13.81
N GLU A 34 8.39 27.74 -12.80
CA GLU A 34 9.77 27.49 -12.40
C GLU A 34 9.87 26.29 -11.46
N VAL A 35 11.00 25.60 -11.52
CA VAL A 35 11.25 24.36 -10.77
C VAL A 35 11.60 24.65 -9.31
N GLU A 36 10.82 24.10 -8.38
CA GLU A 36 11.05 24.12 -6.94
C GLU A 36 11.37 22.72 -6.43
N TYR A 37 12.60 22.46 -6.03
CA TYR A 37 13.06 21.15 -5.51
C TYR A 37 13.29 21.12 -4.00
N LYS A 38 13.75 22.24 -3.41
CA LYS A 38 14.03 22.33 -1.96
C LYS A 38 12.77 22.07 -1.12
N LYS A 39 11.62 22.57 -1.59
CA LYS A 39 10.31 22.34 -0.99
C LYS A 39 9.95 20.86 -0.99
N MET A 40 10.13 20.17 -2.12
CA MET A 40 9.80 18.75 -2.25
C MET A 40 10.68 17.88 -1.35
N ARG A 41 11.96 18.22 -1.21
CA ARG A 41 12.86 17.56 -0.27
C ARG A 41 12.46 17.81 1.19
N LYS A 42 12.08 19.05 1.56
CA LYS A 42 11.60 19.37 2.92
C LYS A 42 10.36 18.54 3.28
N ILE A 43 9.41 18.41 2.36
CA ILE A 43 8.21 17.56 2.53
C ILE A 43 8.63 16.11 2.74
N LEU A 44 9.51 15.55 1.91
CA LEU A 44 10.00 14.17 2.07
C LEU A 44 10.58 13.94 3.46
N LEU A 45 11.44 14.83 3.95
CA LEU A 45 12.02 14.72 5.29
C LEU A 45 10.93 14.77 6.37
N GLY A 46 9.96 15.67 6.26
CA GLY A 46 8.82 15.73 7.19
C GLY A 46 7.98 14.45 7.20
N LEU A 47 7.81 13.79 6.04
CA LEU A 47 7.11 12.50 5.96
C LEU A 47 7.87 11.37 6.64
N LEU A 48 9.20 11.34 6.54
CA LEU A 48 10.03 10.34 7.22
C LEU A 48 9.95 10.45 8.75
N ASP A 49 9.74 11.65 9.28
CA ASP A 49 9.60 11.91 10.73
C ASP A 49 8.24 11.49 11.30
N LEU A 50 7.27 11.11 10.46
CA LEU A 50 5.95 10.66 10.93
C LEU A 50 5.98 9.28 11.60
N GLY A 51 6.99 8.46 11.31
CA GLY A 51 7.16 7.13 11.90
C GLY A 51 6.09 6.10 11.48
N VAL A 52 5.40 6.35 10.35
CA VAL A 52 4.38 5.46 9.79
C VAL A 52 4.87 4.79 8.52
N ARG A 53 4.11 3.79 8.05
CA ARG A 53 4.36 3.13 6.77
C ARG A 53 3.23 3.40 5.79
N GLY A 54 3.56 3.33 4.50
CA GLY A 54 2.57 3.57 3.48
C GLY A 54 3.13 3.52 2.06
N LYS A 55 2.71 4.47 1.26
CA LYS A 55 3.08 4.64 -0.14
C LYS A 55 3.40 6.11 -0.42
N LEU A 56 4.41 6.36 -1.21
CA LEU A 56 4.79 7.66 -1.74
C LEU A 56 4.88 7.60 -3.26
N SER A 57 4.16 8.47 -3.96
CA SER A 57 4.32 8.63 -5.40
C SER A 57 5.70 9.20 -5.75
N LEU A 58 6.18 8.84 -6.92
CA LEU A 58 7.29 9.52 -7.59
C LEU A 58 6.91 9.68 -9.06
N VAL A 59 6.49 10.90 -9.45
CA VAL A 59 6.16 11.22 -10.85
C VAL A 59 7.42 11.12 -11.71
N PRO A 60 7.49 10.20 -12.70
CA PRO A 60 8.74 9.91 -13.42
C PRO A 60 9.15 10.96 -14.46
N CYS A 61 8.17 11.63 -15.07
CA CYS A 61 8.36 12.63 -16.13
C CYS A 61 7.71 13.94 -15.74
N ILE A 62 8.47 15.01 -15.75
CA ILE A 62 7.99 16.35 -15.40
C ILE A 62 7.56 17.08 -16.65
N VAL A 63 6.31 17.50 -16.67
CA VAL A 63 5.70 18.23 -17.79
C VAL A 63 5.20 19.59 -17.30
N SER A 64 5.47 20.64 -18.06
CA SER A 64 4.98 21.99 -17.75
C SER A 64 3.45 22.10 -17.93
N PRO A 65 2.79 23.12 -17.37
CA PRO A 65 1.37 23.35 -17.58
C PRO A 65 0.98 23.54 -19.06
N ARG A 66 1.96 23.87 -19.92
CA ARG A 66 1.78 24.04 -21.38
C ARG A 66 2.07 22.77 -22.18
N GLY A 67 2.38 21.64 -21.51
CA GLY A 67 2.69 20.38 -22.18
C GLY A 67 4.15 20.22 -22.61
N GLU A 68 5.09 21.11 -22.22
CA GLU A 68 6.52 20.93 -22.50
C GLU A 68 7.09 19.86 -21.55
N ILE A 69 7.80 18.86 -22.06
CA ILE A 69 8.55 17.90 -21.25
C ILE A 69 9.79 18.59 -20.70
N LEU A 70 9.84 18.81 -19.39
CA LEU A 70 10.98 19.42 -18.70
C LEU A 70 12.08 18.40 -18.39
N GLY A 71 11.76 17.13 -18.36
CA GLY A 71 12.73 16.06 -18.18
C GLY A 71 12.17 14.83 -17.47
N TYR A 72 13.06 13.86 -17.27
CA TYR A 72 12.79 12.59 -16.61
C TYR A 72 13.71 12.42 -15.40
N VAL A 73 13.24 11.79 -14.35
CA VAL A 73 14.05 11.61 -13.12
C VAL A 73 15.34 10.80 -13.37
N ASN A 74 15.40 10.00 -14.44
CA ASN A 74 16.58 9.22 -14.83
C ASN A 74 17.49 9.91 -15.87
N LYS A 75 17.09 11.06 -16.41
CA LYS A 75 17.86 11.77 -17.46
C LYS A 75 18.17 13.21 -17.13
N GLY A 76 17.67 13.71 -15.99
CA GLY A 76 17.75 15.11 -15.60
C GLY A 76 16.47 15.89 -15.90
N ILE A 77 16.29 17.00 -15.21
CA ILE A 77 15.12 17.88 -15.29
C ILE A 77 15.61 19.30 -15.47
N LYS A 78 15.11 19.99 -16.49
CA LYS A 78 15.44 21.40 -16.77
C LYS A 78 15.15 22.26 -15.53
N GLY A 79 16.13 23.01 -15.08
CA GLY A 79 16.02 23.87 -13.89
C GLY A 79 16.32 23.15 -12.56
N LEU A 80 16.60 21.84 -12.56
CA LEU A 80 17.04 21.10 -11.39
C LEU A 80 18.53 20.74 -11.54
N PRO A 81 19.43 21.19 -10.64
CA PRO A 81 20.84 20.76 -10.66
C PRO A 81 21.00 19.25 -10.46
N ASP A 82 21.91 18.63 -11.20
CA ASP A 82 22.11 17.16 -11.18
C ASP A 82 22.48 16.63 -9.79
N ASN A 83 23.28 17.37 -9.02
CA ASN A 83 23.64 17.00 -7.66
C ASN A 83 22.43 17.01 -6.71
N GLU A 84 21.49 17.93 -6.89
CA GLU A 84 20.26 18.03 -6.09
C GLU A 84 19.30 16.90 -6.44
N LEU A 85 19.17 16.56 -7.73
CA LEU A 85 18.42 15.40 -8.18
C LEU A 85 19.01 14.11 -7.57
N ALA A 86 20.34 13.92 -7.71
CA ALA A 86 21.03 12.74 -7.19
C ALA A 86 20.85 12.58 -5.68
N GLU A 87 20.96 13.67 -4.91
CA GLU A 87 20.76 13.65 -3.46
C GLU A 87 19.32 13.32 -3.07
N THR A 88 18.33 13.91 -3.75
CA THR A 88 16.91 13.61 -3.48
C THR A 88 16.60 12.14 -3.79
N LEU A 89 17.08 11.61 -4.91
CA LEU A 89 16.91 10.20 -5.27
C LEU A 89 17.66 9.27 -4.29
N ARG A 90 18.81 9.69 -3.76
CA ARG A 90 19.52 8.96 -2.70
C ARG A 90 18.68 8.85 -1.44
N LEU A 91 18.05 9.95 -0.99
CA LEU A 91 17.12 9.92 0.16
C LEU A 91 15.94 8.98 -0.10
N VAL A 92 15.39 8.98 -1.31
CA VAL A 92 14.32 8.04 -1.67
C VAL A 92 14.80 6.60 -1.53
N ARG A 93 15.94 6.23 -2.14
CA ARG A 93 16.48 4.86 -2.14
C ARG A 93 16.92 4.36 -0.78
N GLU A 94 17.53 5.22 0.05
CA GLU A 94 18.16 4.81 1.30
C GLU A 94 17.25 4.98 2.51
N LYS A 95 16.28 5.91 2.45
CA LYS A 95 15.44 6.25 3.59
C LYS A 95 13.96 6.04 3.33
N ALA A 96 13.40 6.62 2.25
CA ALA A 96 11.96 6.55 2.03
C ALA A 96 11.48 5.12 1.81
N VAL A 97 12.25 4.27 1.14
CA VAL A 97 11.92 2.85 0.90
C VAL A 97 11.80 2.01 2.18
N GLU A 98 12.33 2.45 3.31
CA GLU A 98 12.13 1.76 4.59
C GLU A 98 10.67 1.88 5.07
N TYR A 99 10.05 3.03 4.80
CA TYR A 99 8.72 3.39 5.29
C TYR A 99 7.64 3.28 4.23
N PHE A 100 7.97 3.60 2.99
CA PHE A 100 7.00 3.72 1.90
C PHE A 100 7.32 2.80 0.73
N ASP A 101 6.28 2.24 0.10
CA ASP A 101 6.41 1.79 -1.28
C ASP A 101 6.54 3.04 -2.16
N ILE A 102 7.55 3.06 -3.01
CA ILE A 102 7.69 4.12 -4.00
C ILE A 102 7.01 3.64 -5.28
N THR A 103 5.99 4.36 -5.74
CA THR A 103 5.23 3.98 -6.94
C THR A 103 5.30 5.08 -7.98
N PRO A 104 5.36 4.76 -9.28
CA PRO A 104 5.08 5.79 -10.28
C PRO A 104 3.62 6.22 -10.13
N GLU A 105 3.36 7.49 -10.39
CA GLU A 105 2.01 8.00 -10.59
C GLU A 105 1.76 8.08 -12.09
N ILE A 106 1.66 6.91 -12.69
CA ILE A 106 1.78 6.67 -14.13
C ILE A 106 3.03 7.36 -14.66
N LEU A 107 2.99 8.15 -15.71
CA LEU A 107 4.20 8.71 -16.30
C LEU A 107 4.37 10.19 -15.96
N THR A 108 3.33 11.00 -16.08
CA THR A 108 3.43 12.47 -15.96
C THR A 108 2.49 13.08 -14.92
N HIS A 109 1.46 12.34 -14.51
CA HIS A 109 0.32 12.88 -13.75
C HIS A 109 -0.35 14.07 -14.47
N SER A 110 -0.25 14.16 -15.79
CA SER A 110 -0.80 15.28 -16.56
C SER A 110 -1.09 14.88 -18.00
N PHE A 111 -0.30 15.38 -18.95
CA PHE A 111 -0.45 15.08 -20.36
C PHE A 111 0.11 13.72 -20.72
N VAL A 112 -0.54 13.03 -21.63
CA VAL A 112 -0.01 11.80 -22.23
C VAL A 112 1.29 12.10 -22.96
N VAL A 113 2.27 11.22 -22.81
CA VAL A 113 3.49 11.24 -23.62
C VAL A 113 3.42 10.12 -24.64
N ASP A 114 3.49 10.45 -25.92
CA ASP A 114 3.76 9.47 -26.96
C ASP A 114 5.19 8.92 -26.77
N ILE A 115 5.28 7.66 -26.40
CA ILE A 115 6.57 7.02 -26.06
C ILE A 115 7.48 6.94 -27.30
N GLY A 116 6.92 6.81 -28.50
CA GLY A 116 7.69 6.68 -29.74
C GLY A 116 8.32 7.99 -30.17
N SER A 117 7.57 9.08 -30.14
CA SER A 117 8.05 10.41 -30.56
C SER A 117 8.63 11.24 -29.41
N ASN A 118 8.43 10.80 -28.16
CA ASN A 118 8.79 11.54 -26.94
C ASN A 118 8.21 12.96 -26.90
N ARG A 119 6.92 13.07 -27.26
CA ARG A 119 6.16 14.33 -27.25
C ARG A 119 4.89 14.16 -26.45
N THR A 120 4.44 15.24 -25.81
CA THR A 120 3.13 15.24 -25.17
C THR A 120 2.02 15.32 -26.21
N LEU A 121 0.92 14.65 -25.92
CA LEU A 121 -0.37 14.82 -26.61
C LEU A 121 -1.20 15.89 -25.89
N SER A 122 -2.30 16.31 -26.51
CA SER A 122 -3.23 17.27 -25.89
C SER A 122 -4.09 16.66 -24.80
N GLU A 123 -4.24 15.34 -24.80
CA GLU A 123 -5.05 14.59 -23.85
C GLU A 123 -4.36 14.43 -22.50
N LYS A 124 -5.17 14.34 -21.45
CA LYS A 124 -4.70 13.99 -20.10
C LYS A 124 -4.63 12.47 -19.94
N GLU A 125 -3.67 11.99 -19.13
CA GLU A 125 -3.48 10.57 -18.91
C GLU A 125 -4.77 9.86 -18.45
N TRP A 126 -5.53 10.48 -17.54
CA TRP A 126 -6.77 9.90 -17.03
C TRP A 126 -7.93 9.87 -18.03
N GLU A 127 -7.95 10.75 -19.03
CA GLU A 127 -8.93 10.73 -20.12
C GLU A 127 -8.54 9.69 -21.17
N TRP A 128 -7.31 9.74 -21.64
CA TRP A 128 -6.74 8.86 -22.64
C TRP A 128 -6.84 7.38 -22.25
N SER A 129 -6.57 7.06 -20.99
CA SER A 129 -6.51 5.67 -20.51
C SER A 129 -7.85 4.91 -20.56
N GLN A 130 -8.98 5.64 -20.61
CA GLN A 130 -10.32 5.02 -20.51
C GLN A 130 -10.68 4.12 -21.71
N SER A 131 -10.00 4.28 -22.83
CA SER A 131 -10.27 3.54 -24.07
C SER A 131 -9.10 2.67 -24.54
N GLN A 132 -8.03 2.57 -23.75
CA GLN A 132 -6.82 1.87 -24.17
C GLN A 132 -6.93 0.36 -23.95
N ASP A 133 -6.25 -0.39 -24.80
CA ASP A 133 -6.11 -1.84 -24.70
C ASP A 133 -4.99 -2.26 -23.72
N LEU A 134 -4.92 -3.56 -23.47
CA LEU A 134 -3.94 -4.15 -22.57
C LEU A 134 -2.49 -3.86 -22.98
N GLU A 135 -2.20 -3.95 -24.28
CA GLU A 135 -0.83 -3.78 -24.78
C GLU A 135 -0.36 -2.34 -24.62
N THR A 136 -1.22 -1.39 -24.97
CA THR A 136 -0.96 0.05 -24.88
C THR A 136 -0.73 0.48 -23.42
N LEU A 137 -1.65 0.11 -22.51
CA LEU A 137 -1.50 0.39 -21.08
C LEU A 137 -0.26 -0.27 -20.50
N THR A 138 0.03 -1.54 -20.87
CA THR A 138 1.24 -2.23 -20.40
C THR A 138 2.52 -1.50 -20.81
N LYS A 139 2.62 -1.05 -22.07
CA LYS A 139 3.78 -0.30 -22.56
C LYS A 139 3.95 1.02 -21.82
N TYR A 140 2.85 1.72 -21.59
CA TYR A 140 2.85 3.03 -20.95
C TYR A 140 3.27 2.93 -19.47
N ILE A 141 2.70 2.00 -18.73
CA ILE A 141 3.06 1.73 -17.33
C ILE A 141 4.50 1.21 -17.22
N ALA A 142 4.90 0.29 -18.13
CA ALA A 142 6.26 -0.24 -18.15
C ALA A 142 7.30 0.88 -18.36
N LYS A 143 6.98 1.91 -19.14
CA LYS A 143 7.86 3.08 -19.32
C LYS A 143 8.07 3.83 -18.02
N ALA A 144 7.03 4.06 -17.24
CA ALA A 144 7.12 4.69 -15.93
C ALA A 144 7.97 3.88 -14.95
N LEU A 145 7.73 2.56 -14.88
CA LEU A 145 8.49 1.63 -14.03
C LEU A 145 9.97 1.53 -14.46
N GLU A 146 10.25 1.54 -15.77
CA GLU A 146 11.61 1.54 -16.31
C GLU A 146 12.41 2.77 -15.81
N ILE A 147 11.82 3.95 -15.84
CA ILE A 147 12.44 5.18 -15.36
C ILE A 147 12.79 5.07 -13.87
N LEU A 148 11.89 4.52 -13.04
CA LEU A 148 12.17 4.32 -11.63
C LEU A 148 13.27 3.27 -11.40
N ARG A 149 13.25 2.16 -12.16
CA ARG A 149 14.32 1.15 -12.14
C ARG A 149 15.69 1.76 -12.45
N ASP A 150 15.77 2.60 -13.47
CA ASP A 150 17.01 3.23 -13.90
C ASP A 150 17.63 4.14 -12.84
N VAL A 151 16.82 4.70 -11.94
CA VAL A 151 17.30 5.45 -10.76
C VAL A 151 17.45 4.59 -9.50
N GLY A 152 17.38 3.26 -9.64
CA GLY A 152 17.59 2.30 -8.54
C GLY A 152 16.42 2.17 -7.56
N VAL A 153 15.22 2.54 -7.99
CA VAL A 153 13.99 2.35 -7.22
C VAL A 153 13.24 1.13 -7.75
N VAL A 154 12.96 0.18 -6.88
CA VAL A 154 12.07 -0.96 -7.18
C VAL A 154 10.67 -0.56 -6.76
N ALA A 155 9.83 -0.22 -7.72
CA ALA A 155 8.41 -0.04 -7.47
C ALA A 155 7.73 -1.41 -7.36
N ASN A 156 6.84 -1.57 -6.40
CA ASN A 156 5.99 -2.75 -6.28
C ASN A 156 4.55 -2.27 -6.15
N GLY A 157 4.03 -1.78 -7.25
CA GLY A 157 2.71 -1.20 -7.37
C GLY A 157 2.72 0.12 -8.14
N VAL A 158 1.53 0.58 -8.49
CA VAL A 158 1.31 1.75 -9.33
C VAL A 158 0.22 2.62 -8.73
N THR A 159 0.36 3.94 -8.87
CA THR A 159 -0.70 4.90 -8.54
C THR A 159 -1.34 5.42 -9.81
N SER A 160 -2.66 5.42 -9.82
CA SER A 160 -3.47 6.02 -10.89
C SER A 160 -3.64 7.51 -10.64
N PRO A 161 -3.15 8.40 -11.50
CA PRO A 161 -3.49 9.81 -11.42
C PRO A 161 -4.98 10.01 -11.68
N CYS A 162 -5.66 10.74 -10.81
CA CYS A 162 -7.10 10.95 -10.91
C CYS A 162 -7.86 9.62 -11.13
N ASP A 163 -8.48 9.43 -12.28
CA ASP A 163 -9.28 8.26 -12.61
C ASP A 163 -8.62 7.37 -13.69
N PHE A 164 -7.29 7.40 -13.84
CA PHE A 164 -6.56 6.64 -14.86
C PHE A 164 -6.94 5.16 -14.84
N GLY A 165 -7.46 4.67 -15.97
CA GLY A 165 -7.86 3.27 -16.14
C GLY A 165 -9.19 2.86 -15.50
N ARG A 166 -9.97 3.80 -14.92
CA ARG A 166 -11.20 3.48 -14.17
C ARG A 166 -12.23 2.72 -15.01
N GLU A 167 -12.54 3.20 -16.23
CA GLU A 167 -13.57 2.57 -17.08
C GLU A 167 -13.11 1.21 -17.63
N VAL A 168 -11.81 0.96 -17.60
CA VAL A 168 -11.18 -0.29 -18.06
C VAL A 168 -10.43 -0.99 -16.93
N GLU A 169 -10.89 -0.88 -15.68
CA GLU A 169 -10.15 -1.31 -14.48
C GLU A 169 -9.65 -2.76 -14.56
N GLY A 170 -10.42 -3.68 -15.17
CA GLY A 170 -9.98 -5.06 -15.35
C GLY A 170 -8.80 -5.21 -16.32
N ILE A 171 -8.76 -4.41 -17.39
CA ILE A 171 -7.64 -4.35 -18.34
C ILE A 171 -6.44 -3.66 -17.68
N TYR A 172 -6.70 -2.54 -16.99
CA TYR A 172 -5.69 -1.80 -16.24
C TYR A 172 -4.98 -2.67 -15.19
N ALA A 173 -5.72 -3.43 -14.38
CA ALA A 173 -5.15 -4.35 -13.41
C ALA A 173 -4.18 -5.36 -14.07
N ARG A 174 -4.56 -5.92 -15.21
CA ARG A 174 -3.69 -6.82 -15.97
C ARG A 174 -2.48 -6.10 -16.55
N ALA A 175 -2.66 -4.89 -17.06
CA ALA A 175 -1.56 -4.07 -17.59
C ALA A 175 -0.51 -3.75 -16.53
N VAL A 176 -0.94 -3.43 -15.30
CA VAL A 176 -0.03 -3.24 -14.15
C VAL A 176 0.79 -4.50 -13.90
N LEU A 177 0.15 -5.69 -13.88
CA LEU A 177 0.86 -6.95 -13.67
C LEU A 177 1.88 -7.23 -14.78
N GLU A 178 1.47 -7.11 -16.05
CA GLU A 178 2.37 -7.40 -17.18
C GLU A 178 3.56 -6.42 -17.23
N ALA A 179 3.33 -5.15 -16.88
CA ALA A 179 4.39 -4.15 -16.76
C ALA A 179 5.37 -4.48 -15.62
N GLU A 180 4.86 -4.81 -14.43
CA GLU A 180 5.67 -5.20 -13.27
C GLU A 180 6.48 -6.49 -13.53
N LYS A 181 5.88 -7.47 -14.19
CA LYS A 181 6.57 -8.69 -14.62
C LYS A 181 7.71 -8.39 -15.60
N LYS A 182 7.43 -7.53 -16.57
CA LYS A 182 8.41 -7.15 -17.60
C LYS A 182 9.61 -6.43 -17.01
N ILE A 183 9.41 -5.52 -16.07
CA ILE A 183 10.46 -4.64 -15.55
C ILE A 183 11.18 -5.23 -14.33
N TYR A 184 10.46 -5.89 -13.42
CA TYR A 184 10.99 -6.37 -12.15
C TYR A 184 10.82 -7.89 -11.92
N GLY A 185 10.09 -8.61 -12.77
CA GLY A 185 9.76 -10.03 -12.54
C GLY A 185 8.73 -10.25 -11.42
N ILE A 186 8.01 -9.21 -11.00
CA ILE A 186 7.03 -9.24 -9.90
C ILE A 186 5.74 -9.92 -10.38
N LYS A 187 5.26 -10.91 -9.62
CA LYS A 187 4.06 -11.70 -9.92
C LYS A 187 2.87 -11.40 -9.00
N LEU A 188 3.09 -10.67 -7.92
CA LEU A 188 2.05 -10.16 -7.03
C LEU A 188 2.26 -8.67 -6.88
N THR A 189 1.37 -7.90 -7.46
CA THR A 189 1.44 -6.44 -7.47
C THR A 189 0.12 -5.83 -7.00
N TRP A 190 0.07 -4.52 -6.92
CA TRP A 190 -1.09 -3.76 -6.47
C TRP A 190 -1.16 -2.39 -7.18
N TYR A 191 -2.31 -1.75 -7.07
CA TYR A 191 -2.48 -0.37 -7.50
C TYR A 191 -3.42 0.40 -6.57
N PHE A 192 -3.24 1.71 -6.56
CA PHE A 192 -4.16 2.67 -5.94
C PHE A 192 -4.91 3.45 -7.02
N LEU A 193 -6.23 3.39 -7.02
CA LEU A 193 -7.12 4.10 -7.93
C LEU A 193 -8.33 4.68 -7.19
N ASN A 194 -8.92 3.91 -6.29
CA ASN A 194 -10.24 4.18 -5.76
C ASN A 194 -10.21 4.85 -4.38
N VAL A 195 -11.06 5.86 -4.19
CA VAL A 195 -11.31 6.51 -2.91
C VAL A 195 -12.75 6.23 -2.48
N GLU A 196 -12.91 5.38 -1.45
CA GLU A 196 -14.20 4.97 -0.91
C GLU A 196 -14.66 5.96 0.15
N ARG A 197 -15.50 6.92 -0.23
CA ARG A 197 -15.91 8.03 0.64
C ARG A 197 -17.06 7.68 1.58
N CYS A 198 -17.95 6.77 1.15
CA CYS A 198 -19.22 6.50 1.82
C CYS A 198 -19.33 5.09 2.40
N SER A 199 -18.65 4.11 1.83
CA SER A 199 -18.71 2.74 2.32
C SER A 199 -18.16 2.63 3.74
N ARG A 200 -18.91 1.98 4.64
CA ARG A 200 -18.44 1.71 6.02
C ARG A 200 -17.40 0.60 6.07
N ARG A 201 -17.38 -0.28 5.08
CA ARG A 201 -16.41 -1.37 4.99
C ARG A 201 -15.54 -1.20 3.76
N VAL A 202 -14.30 -0.86 3.96
CA VAL A 202 -13.30 -0.66 2.91
C VAL A 202 -12.18 -1.67 3.10
N THR A 203 -12.02 -2.54 2.12
CA THR A 203 -11.00 -3.61 2.13
C THR A 203 -10.33 -3.69 0.76
N PRO A 204 -9.08 -4.18 0.68
CA PRO A 204 -8.48 -4.49 -0.61
C PRO A 204 -9.36 -5.42 -1.46
N ARG A 205 -9.17 -5.37 -2.77
CA ARG A 205 -9.91 -6.19 -3.75
C ARG A 205 -8.94 -6.99 -4.60
N LEU A 206 -9.18 -8.29 -4.77
CA LEU A 206 -8.41 -9.14 -5.68
C LEU A 206 -8.97 -8.94 -7.09
N MET A 207 -8.25 -8.16 -7.93
CA MET A 207 -8.72 -7.75 -9.26
C MET A 207 -8.33 -8.71 -10.36
N TYR A 208 -7.22 -9.40 -10.17
CA TYR A 208 -6.78 -10.48 -11.05
C TYR A 208 -6.15 -11.58 -10.22
N PHE A 209 -6.34 -12.82 -10.63
CA PHE A 209 -5.76 -13.99 -10.00
C PHE A 209 -5.60 -15.14 -10.99
N ASP A 210 -4.38 -15.66 -11.09
CA ASP A 210 -4.05 -16.87 -11.83
C ASP A 210 -3.29 -17.83 -10.91
N LYS A 211 -3.94 -18.93 -10.55
CA LYS A 211 -3.39 -19.94 -9.64
C LYS A 211 -2.19 -20.66 -10.25
N GLU A 212 -2.27 -21.02 -11.53
CA GLU A 212 -1.26 -21.81 -12.23
C GLU A 212 0.04 -21.01 -12.37
N LYS A 213 -0.07 -19.75 -12.75
CA LYS A 213 1.07 -18.84 -12.89
C LYS A 213 1.52 -18.24 -11.55
N ARG A 214 0.72 -18.40 -10.50
CA ARG A 214 0.90 -17.78 -9.17
C ARG A 214 1.00 -16.25 -9.28
N GLU A 215 0.05 -15.67 -9.99
CA GLU A 215 -0.03 -14.25 -10.28
C GLU A 215 -1.27 -13.64 -9.64
N ALA A 216 -1.13 -12.43 -9.10
CA ALA A 216 -2.27 -11.69 -8.56
C ALA A 216 -2.06 -10.18 -8.63
N VAL A 217 -3.18 -9.45 -8.70
CA VAL A 217 -3.25 -8.00 -8.61
C VAL A 217 -4.28 -7.60 -7.56
N VAL A 218 -3.87 -6.72 -6.67
CA VAL A 218 -4.73 -6.24 -5.58
C VAL A 218 -4.97 -4.74 -5.75
N SER A 219 -6.23 -4.33 -5.80
CA SER A 219 -6.61 -2.92 -5.67
C SER A 219 -6.66 -2.55 -4.19
N ILE A 220 -5.96 -1.50 -3.80
CA ILE A 220 -5.96 -0.96 -2.44
C ILE A 220 -6.67 0.39 -2.44
N PRO A 221 -7.95 0.46 -2.07
CA PRO A 221 -8.68 1.72 -2.01
C PRO A 221 -8.31 2.51 -0.76
N SER A 222 -8.30 3.84 -0.87
CA SER A 222 -8.34 4.71 0.30
C SER A 222 -9.72 4.71 0.95
N CYS A 223 -9.77 4.69 2.26
CA CYS A 223 -11.02 4.71 3.01
C CYS A 223 -11.57 6.12 3.25
N SER A 224 -10.85 7.16 2.85
CA SER A 224 -11.27 8.55 3.03
C SER A 224 -10.76 9.44 1.90
N ARG A 225 -11.41 10.59 1.72
CA ARG A 225 -10.83 11.68 0.93
C ARG A 225 -9.72 12.38 1.71
N ASP A 226 -8.94 13.17 1.01
CA ASP A 226 -7.98 14.10 1.61
C ASP A 226 -8.71 15.26 2.30
N TYR A 227 -8.69 15.28 3.63
CA TYR A 227 -9.32 16.36 4.42
C TYR A 227 -8.37 17.54 4.68
N LEU A 228 -7.09 17.42 4.36
CA LEU A 228 -6.14 18.53 4.42
C LEU A 228 -6.17 19.37 3.14
N ALA A 229 -6.73 18.83 2.05
CA ALA A 229 -6.80 19.50 0.78
C ALA A 229 -7.52 20.86 0.86
N ARG A 230 -6.77 21.92 0.55
CA ARG A 230 -7.28 23.31 0.57
C ARG A 230 -7.89 23.73 1.90
N SER A 231 -7.40 23.18 3.01
CA SER A 231 -7.88 23.51 4.34
C SER A 231 -7.28 24.84 4.82
N GLU A 232 -8.12 25.76 5.27
CA GLU A 232 -7.69 26.98 5.96
C GLU A 232 -7.30 26.74 7.42
N ASN A 233 -7.71 25.61 8.00
CA ASN A 233 -7.35 25.20 9.36
C ASN A 233 -7.07 23.69 9.39
N PRO A 234 -5.84 23.28 9.06
CA PRO A 234 -5.45 21.86 8.98
C PRO A 234 -5.71 21.08 10.28
N LEU A 235 -5.43 21.68 11.44
CA LEU A 235 -5.64 21.03 12.74
C LEU A 235 -7.12 20.75 13.05
N LYS A 236 -8.03 21.59 12.57
CA LYS A 236 -9.46 21.35 12.70
C LYS A 236 -9.96 20.36 11.64
N SER A 237 -9.38 20.39 10.45
CA SER A 237 -9.81 19.52 9.34
C SER A 237 -9.56 18.05 9.61
N ILE A 238 -8.55 17.70 10.41
CA ILE A 238 -8.31 16.31 10.79
C ILE A 238 -9.41 15.70 11.66
N ASP A 239 -10.29 16.51 12.27
CA ASP A 239 -11.46 16.00 12.98
C ASP A 239 -12.42 15.23 12.06
N ASN A 240 -12.39 15.49 10.75
CA ASN A 240 -13.11 14.69 9.77
C ASN A 240 -12.52 13.28 9.62
N TRP A 241 -11.22 13.08 9.86
CA TRP A 241 -10.61 11.76 9.99
C TRP A 241 -10.90 11.15 11.35
N ILE A 242 -10.54 11.86 12.42
CA ILE A 242 -10.68 11.41 13.81
C ILE A 242 -10.68 12.62 14.76
N THR A 243 -11.73 12.76 15.55
CA THR A 243 -11.83 13.81 16.58
C THR A 243 -10.79 13.60 17.69
N GLU A 244 -10.52 14.65 18.46
CA GLU A 244 -9.54 14.63 19.54
C GLU A 244 -9.81 13.54 20.59
N ASP A 245 -11.08 13.28 20.88
CA ASP A 245 -11.56 12.24 21.80
C ASP A 245 -11.68 10.85 21.15
N GLY A 246 -11.37 10.71 19.86
CA GLY A 246 -11.47 9.45 19.11
C GLY A 246 -12.89 8.91 18.92
N SER A 247 -13.92 9.72 19.20
CA SER A 247 -15.31 9.24 19.19
C SER A 247 -15.98 9.31 17.83
N LYS A 248 -15.54 10.21 16.95
CA LYS A 248 -16.15 10.50 15.64
C LYS A 248 -15.09 10.67 14.56
N GLY A 249 -15.54 10.65 13.32
CA GLY A 249 -14.75 10.86 12.12
C GLY A 249 -14.69 9.62 11.23
N ARG A 250 -14.26 9.82 10.00
CA ARG A 250 -14.29 8.79 8.97
C ARG A 250 -13.50 7.53 9.35
N LEU A 251 -12.32 7.69 9.95
CA LEU A 251 -11.48 6.56 10.34
C LEU A 251 -12.09 5.77 11.51
N VAL A 252 -12.82 6.45 12.39
CA VAL A 252 -13.58 5.81 13.49
C VAL A 252 -14.66 4.90 12.91
N ASP A 253 -15.44 5.41 11.93
CA ASP A 253 -16.51 4.65 11.31
C ASP A 253 -15.98 3.38 10.58
N VAL A 254 -14.92 3.53 9.81
CA VAL A 254 -14.36 2.38 9.07
C VAL A 254 -13.68 1.38 10.02
N CYS A 255 -13.00 1.83 11.06
CA CYS A 255 -12.37 0.95 12.05
C CYS A 255 -13.41 0.10 12.81
N ARG A 256 -14.50 0.71 13.27
CA ARG A 256 -15.62 -0.01 13.93
C ARG A 256 -16.28 -1.05 13.04
N ASN A 257 -16.19 -0.90 11.73
CA ASN A 257 -16.73 -1.86 10.75
C ASN A 257 -15.68 -2.87 10.24
N LYS A 258 -14.60 -3.09 10.99
CA LYS A 258 -13.53 -4.05 10.67
C LYS A 258 -12.97 -3.81 9.26
N SER A 259 -12.67 -2.56 8.94
CA SER A 259 -12.05 -2.12 7.71
C SER A 259 -10.55 -1.88 7.89
N TYR A 260 -9.83 -1.79 6.77
CA TYR A 260 -8.46 -1.29 6.73
C TYR A 260 -8.46 0.24 6.89
N ILE A 261 -7.51 0.79 7.63
CA ILE A 261 -7.31 2.24 7.72
C ILE A 261 -6.24 2.64 6.69
N VAL A 262 -6.63 2.64 5.44
CA VAL A 262 -5.80 3.19 4.36
C VAL A 262 -6.37 4.54 3.99
N PHE A 263 -5.65 5.60 4.26
CA PHE A 263 -6.08 6.96 3.95
C PHE A 263 -5.00 7.72 3.19
N HIS A 264 -5.39 8.72 2.42
CA HIS A 264 -4.47 9.44 1.56
C HIS A 264 -4.52 10.94 1.80
N THR A 265 -3.41 11.58 1.45
CA THR A 265 -3.26 13.01 1.27
C THR A 265 -2.30 13.27 0.11
N HIS A 266 -2.28 14.49 -0.38
CA HIS A 266 -1.39 14.91 -1.44
C HIS A 266 -0.23 15.74 -0.87
N TRP A 267 0.91 15.76 -1.55
CA TRP A 267 2.03 16.57 -1.11
C TRP A 267 1.68 18.05 -1.00
N TRP A 268 0.84 18.56 -1.89
CA TRP A 268 0.39 19.96 -1.88
C TRP A 268 -0.59 20.29 -0.75
N SER A 269 -1.18 19.30 -0.09
CA SER A 269 -2.00 19.46 1.12
C SER A 269 -1.16 19.53 2.40
N ILE A 270 0.13 19.16 2.31
CA ILE A 270 1.06 19.09 3.46
C ILE A 270 2.36 19.87 3.18
N GLN A 271 2.27 20.97 2.44
CA GLN A 271 3.43 21.73 1.99
C GLN A 271 4.05 22.67 3.03
N ASP A 272 3.38 22.91 4.14
CA ASP A 272 3.80 23.78 5.23
C ASP A 272 3.88 23.01 6.58
N GLU A 273 4.47 23.65 7.58
CA GLU A 273 4.71 23.04 8.89
C GLU A 273 3.41 22.77 9.67
N GLU A 274 2.38 23.59 9.46
CA GLU A 274 1.11 23.43 10.16
C GLU A 274 0.34 22.21 9.63
N SER A 275 0.30 22.02 8.33
CA SER A 275 -0.34 20.86 7.69
C SER A 275 0.40 19.54 7.98
N ILE A 276 1.74 19.54 8.03
CA ILE A 276 2.53 18.38 8.48
C ILE A 276 2.25 18.09 9.95
N ARG A 277 2.18 19.12 10.82
CA ARG A 277 1.83 18.96 12.23
C ARG A 277 0.41 18.39 12.39
N ALA A 278 -0.55 18.85 11.59
CA ALA A 278 -1.91 18.31 11.60
C ALA A 278 -1.94 16.83 11.19
N LEU A 279 -1.21 16.43 10.15
CA LEU A 279 -1.08 15.04 9.76
C LEU A 279 -0.46 14.19 10.88
N LYS A 280 0.58 14.68 11.55
CA LYS A 280 1.21 14.02 12.69
C LYS A 280 0.24 13.86 13.86
N GLU A 281 -0.58 14.87 14.14
CA GLU A 281 -1.63 14.81 15.16
C GLU A 281 -2.69 13.76 14.80
N ALA A 282 -3.16 13.69 13.55
CA ALA A 282 -4.09 12.64 13.11
C ALA A 282 -3.52 11.23 13.34
N ILE A 283 -2.24 11.01 13.00
CA ILE A 283 -1.53 9.75 13.25
C ILE A 283 -1.45 9.45 14.76
N THR A 284 -1.17 10.45 15.57
CA THR A 284 -1.11 10.32 17.03
C THR A 284 -2.47 9.86 17.60
N ARG A 285 -3.56 10.45 17.12
CA ARG A 285 -4.93 10.06 17.52
C ARG A 285 -5.25 8.64 17.06
N ILE A 286 -4.89 8.25 15.83
CA ILE A 286 -5.06 6.87 15.32
C ILE A 286 -4.35 5.88 16.25
N ASN A 287 -3.09 6.12 16.58
CA ASN A 287 -2.30 5.25 17.46
C ASN A 287 -2.84 5.18 18.90
N ARG A 288 -3.45 6.28 19.38
CA ARG A 288 -4.03 6.34 20.72
C ARG A 288 -5.32 5.54 20.84
N TYR A 289 -6.20 5.60 19.84
CA TYR A 289 -7.56 5.08 19.92
C TYR A 289 -7.76 3.74 19.21
N PHE A 290 -6.86 3.36 18.32
CA PHE A 290 -6.99 2.10 17.57
C PHE A 290 -5.75 1.22 17.76
N ASN A 291 -5.99 -0.08 17.86
CA ASN A 291 -4.91 -1.07 17.84
C ASN A 291 -4.50 -1.31 16.37
N VAL A 292 -3.57 -0.52 15.87
CA VAL A 292 -3.14 -0.53 14.47
C VAL A 292 -1.77 -1.17 14.28
N VAL A 293 -1.52 -1.65 13.06
CA VAL A 293 -0.20 -1.99 12.55
C VAL A 293 0.03 -1.23 11.24
N TRP A 294 1.04 -0.36 11.22
CA TRP A 294 1.42 0.39 10.03
C TRP A 294 2.15 -0.51 9.04
N MET A 295 1.63 -0.56 7.82
CA MET A 295 2.11 -1.43 6.75
C MET A 295 2.27 -0.63 5.46
N LYS A 296 3.25 -1.02 4.63
CA LYS A 296 3.29 -0.58 3.24
C LYS A 296 2.11 -1.18 2.47
N CYS A 297 1.69 -0.53 1.41
CA CYS A 297 0.60 -1.04 0.58
C CYS A 297 0.93 -2.42 -0.04
N SER A 298 2.19 -2.65 -0.43
CA SER A 298 2.66 -3.96 -0.90
C SER A 298 2.53 -5.06 0.16
N GLN A 299 2.77 -4.74 1.43
CA GLN A 299 2.59 -5.68 2.54
C GLN A 299 1.10 -5.98 2.77
N ILE A 300 0.24 -4.96 2.69
CA ILE A 300 -1.22 -5.14 2.76
C ILE A 300 -1.70 -6.01 1.60
N ALA A 301 -1.28 -5.74 0.36
CA ALA A 301 -1.64 -6.51 -0.82
C ALA A 301 -1.22 -7.98 -0.68
N ARG A 302 0.00 -8.22 -0.22
CA ARG A 302 0.56 -9.57 -0.01
C ARG A 302 -0.19 -10.32 1.08
N TYR A 303 -0.46 -9.68 2.21
CA TYR A 303 -1.23 -10.27 3.30
C TYR A 303 -2.65 -10.61 2.84
N PHE A 304 -3.32 -9.68 2.17
CA PHE A 304 -4.66 -9.89 1.64
C PHE A 304 -4.70 -11.02 0.61
N ALA A 305 -3.77 -11.05 -0.36
CA ALA A 305 -3.68 -12.14 -1.33
C ALA A 305 -3.44 -13.49 -0.64
N ALA A 306 -2.55 -13.55 0.37
CA ALA A 306 -2.31 -14.74 1.16
C ALA A 306 -3.60 -15.24 1.84
N THR A 307 -4.35 -14.36 2.53
CA THR A 307 -5.61 -14.76 3.18
C THR A 307 -6.69 -15.24 2.21
N LYS A 308 -6.69 -14.73 0.97
CA LYS A 308 -7.69 -15.10 -0.06
C LYS A 308 -7.35 -16.38 -0.82
N THR A 309 -6.07 -16.74 -0.88
CA THR A 309 -5.61 -17.84 -1.73
C THR A 309 -5.04 -19.03 -0.98
N THR A 310 -4.80 -18.92 0.33
CA THR A 310 -4.35 -20.03 1.15
C THR A 310 -5.47 -21.05 1.35
N LYS A 311 -5.21 -22.29 0.94
CA LYS A 311 -6.05 -23.43 1.26
C LYS A 311 -5.55 -24.09 2.53
N TYR A 312 -6.44 -24.77 3.25
CA TYR A 312 -6.06 -25.56 4.42
C TYR A 312 -6.73 -26.91 4.42
N GLU A 313 -6.07 -27.85 5.06
CA GLU A 313 -6.57 -29.18 5.41
C GLU A 313 -6.39 -29.39 6.92
N VAL A 314 -7.33 -30.06 7.57
CA VAL A 314 -7.26 -30.37 8.99
C VAL A 314 -7.29 -31.90 9.18
N LEU A 315 -6.29 -32.45 9.86
CA LEU A 315 -6.17 -33.85 10.21
C LEU A 315 -6.22 -33.96 11.75
N GLU A 316 -7.20 -34.68 12.26
CA GLU A 316 -7.43 -34.78 13.70
C GLU A 316 -7.19 -36.19 14.23
N SER A 317 -6.60 -36.26 15.42
CA SER A 317 -6.50 -37.46 16.24
C SER A 317 -6.86 -37.16 17.70
N ASN A 318 -6.88 -38.19 18.54
CA ASN A 318 -7.16 -38.01 19.99
C ASN A 318 -6.08 -37.19 20.71
N GLN A 319 -4.85 -37.19 20.23
CA GLN A 319 -3.67 -36.57 20.87
C GLN A 319 -3.21 -35.28 20.20
N GLU A 320 -3.51 -35.13 18.92
CA GLU A 320 -3.05 -33.97 18.16
C GLU A 320 -4.00 -33.59 17.02
N THR A 321 -3.96 -32.32 16.65
CA THR A 321 -4.52 -31.83 15.40
C THR A 321 -3.41 -31.21 14.54
N ARG A 322 -3.42 -31.54 13.24
CA ARG A 322 -2.56 -30.95 12.26
C ARG A 322 -3.37 -30.08 11.31
N ILE A 323 -2.93 -28.82 11.12
CA ILE A 323 -3.48 -27.90 10.12
C ILE A 323 -2.39 -27.72 9.07
N ILE A 324 -2.67 -28.11 7.84
CA ILE A 324 -1.75 -27.96 6.71
C ILE A 324 -2.22 -26.79 5.87
N LEU A 325 -1.40 -25.77 5.75
CA LEU A 325 -1.68 -24.59 4.93
C LEU A 325 -0.88 -24.66 3.63
N GLU A 326 -1.55 -24.43 2.52
CA GLU A 326 -0.98 -24.38 1.17
C GLU A 326 -1.20 -23.00 0.55
N PRO A 327 -0.35 -22.02 0.90
CA PRO A 327 -0.47 -20.67 0.36
C PRO A 327 0.12 -20.58 -1.05
N LEU A 328 -0.47 -19.73 -1.87
CA LEU A 328 0.12 -19.32 -3.14
C LEU A 328 1.13 -18.18 -2.95
N PHE A 329 0.87 -17.32 -1.96
CA PHE A 329 1.74 -16.20 -1.60
C PHE A 329 2.16 -16.30 -0.13
N THR A 330 3.44 -16.10 0.12
CA THR A 330 4.00 -16.03 1.48
C THR A 330 3.80 -14.63 2.05
N CYS A 331 3.65 -14.52 3.37
CA CYS A 331 3.61 -13.23 4.04
C CYS A 331 4.12 -13.33 5.48
N GLU A 332 4.53 -12.22 6.03
CA GLU A 332 4.90 -12.09 7.42
C GLU A 332 3.66 -11.91 8.31
N ASN A 333 3.81 -12.28 9.58
CA ASN A 333 2.79 -12.08 10.62
C ASN A 333 1.39 -12.59 10.24
N PHE A 334 1.35 -13.70 9.48
CA PHE A 334 0.10 -14.35 9.14
C PHE A 334 -0.58 -14.81 10.42
N THR A 335 -1.81 -14.36 10.60
CA THR A 335 -2.56 -14.61 11.83
C THR A 335 -3.79 -15.42 11.51
N LEU A 336 -3.97 -16.52 12.22
CA LEU A 336 -5.17 -17.34 12.13
C LEU A 336 -5.72 -17.67 13.52
N SER A 337 -7.00 -18.02 13.56
CA SER A 337 -7.66 -18.45 14.79
C SER A 337 -8.53 -19.68 14.57
N PHE A 338 -8.71 -20.46 15.64
CA PHE A 338 -9.61 -21.60 15.70
C PHE A 338 -10.01 -21.87 17.15
N GLU A 339 -11.08 -22.64 17.36
CA GLU A 339 -11.54 -23.06 18.67
C GLU A 339 -11.11 -24.52 18.94
N VAL A 340 -10.78 -24.80 20.17
CA VAL A 340 -10.51 -26.16 20.63
C VAL A 340 -11.26 -26.43 21.93
N ASN A 341 -11.68 -27.68 22.14
CA ASN A 341 -12.39 -28.13 23.32
C ASN A 341 -11.51 -28.97 24.27
N LYS A 342 -10.19 -28.91 24.09
CA LYS A 342 -9.20 -29.60 24.90
C LYS A 342 -8.11 -28.66 25.38
N PRO A 343 -7.51 -28.89 26.54
CA PRO A 343 -6.32 -28.16 26.98
C PRO A 343 -5.17 -28.39 26.00
N ILE A 344 -4.48 -27.29 25.63
CA ILE A 344 -3.33 -27.34 24.74
C ILE A 344 -2.07 -27.53 25.57
N ARG A 345 -1.28 -28.52 25.20
CA ARG A 345 0.05 -28.73 25.75
C ARG A 345 1.13 -28.01 24.96
N LYS A 346 1.04 -28.05 23.64
CA LYS A 346 2.09 -27.51 22.76
C LYS A 346 1.53 -27.12 21.37
N ILE A 347 2.08 -26.07 20.78
CA ILE A 347 1.83 -25.70 19.37
C ILE A 347 3.16 -25.59 18.65
N GLU A 348 3.28 -26.26 17.52
CA GLU A 348 4.45 -26.19 16.63
C GLU A 348 4.06 -25.72 15.23
N ILE A 349 4.97 -25.01 14.58
CA ILE A 349 4.87 -24.64 13.16
C ILE A 349 6.13 -25.12 12.46
N ASN A 350 5.97 -26.03 11.49
CA ASN A 350 7.08 -26.64 10.76
C ASN A 350 8.18 -27.20 11.70
N GLY A 351 7.77 -27.83 12.82
CA GLY A 351 8.66 -28.40 13.82
C GLY A 351 9.26 -27.40 14.82
N ARG A 352 8.93 -26.11 14.73
CA ARG A 352 9.35 -25.10 15.70
C ARG A 352 8.22 -24.79 16.68
N THR A 353 8.49 -24.91 17.98
CA THR A 353 7.51 -24.61 19.04
C THR A 353 7.22 -23.11 19.07
N LEU A 354 5.93 -22.75 19.05
CA LEU A 354 5.48 -21.40 19.34
C LEU A 354 5.42 -21.15 20.84
N ILE A 355 5.77 -19.94 21.24
CA ILE A 355 5.74 -19.50 22.64
C ILE A 355 4.34 -18.95 22.95
N TYR A 356 3.78 -19.36 24.09
CA TYR A 356 2.57 -18.71 24.60
C TYR A 356 2.88 -17.28 25.05
N SER A 357 2.00 -16.35 24.70
CA SER A 357 2.11 -14.94 25.11
C SER A 357 0.73 -14.36 25.37
N THR A 358 0.58 -13.54 26.38
CA THR A 358 -0.69 -12.83 26.68
C THR A 358 -1.02 -11.79 25.61
N GLU A 359 -0.02 -11.24 24.95
CA GLU A 359 -0.15 -10.38 23.77
C GLU A 359 0.39 -11.11 22.54
N LEU A 360 -0.38 -11.16 21.45
CA LEU A 360 0.05 -11.81 20.22
C LEU A 360 1.20 -11.07 19.57
N LYS A 361 2.33 -11.76 19.41
CA LYS A 361 3.58 -11.28 18.78
C LYS A 361 3.99 -12.20 17.62
N PRO A 362 4.95 -11.80 16.78
CA PRO A 362 5.50 -12.70 15.77
C PRO A 362 6.01 -14.01 16.41
N ASN A 363 5.64 -15.15 15.81
CA ASN A 363 5.99 -16.50 16.29
C ASN A 363 5.49 -16.84 17.71
N THR A 364 4.32 -16.32 18.09
CA THR A 364 3.64 -16.64 19.35
C THR A 364 2.21 -17.11 19.12
N TRP A 365 1.61 -17.64 20.19
CA TRP A 365 0.20 -17.91 20.25
C TRP A 365 -0.42 -17.39 21.55
N THR A 366 -1.73 -17.15 21.53
CA THR A 366 -2.50 -16.69 22.70
C THR A 366 -3.90 -17.30 22.69
N ILE A 367 -4.60 -17.17 23.81
CA ILE A 367 -6.01 -17.57 23.96
C ILE A 367 -6.80 -16.32 24.36
N MET A 368 -7.89 -16.05 23.63
CA MET A 368 -8.87 -15.04 23.98
C MET A 368 -10.27 -15.60 23.65
N ASP A 369 -11.22 -15.43 24.56
CA ASP A 369 -12.61 -15.83 24.36
C ASP A 369 -12.77 -17.29 23.86
N GLN A 370 -12.01 -18.24 24.44
CA GLN A 370 -11.95 -19.65 24.06
C GLN A 370 -11.44 -19.93 22.63
N ARG A 371 -10.90 -18.94 21.95
CA ARG A 371 -10.23 -19.10 20.67
C ARG A 371 -8.73 -19.01 20.84
N ILE A 372 -8.04 -19.79 20.05
CA ILE A 372 -6.59 -19.75 19.91
C ILE A 372 -6.25 -18.87 18.72
N TYR A 373 -5.28 -18.02 18.92
CA TYR A 373 -4.73 -17.14 17.89
C TYR A 373 -3.25 -17.44 17.73
N LEU A 374 -2.83 -17.65 16.49
CA LEU A 374 -1.44 -17.91 16.12
C LEU A 374 -0.96 -16.81 15.20
N CYS A 375 0.26 -16.31 15.43
CA CYS A 375 0.93 -15.41 14.51
C CYS A 375 2.28 -15.98 14.11
N PHE A 376 2.55 -16.09 12.81
CA PHE A 376 3.78 -16.67 12.27
C PHE A 376 4.04 -16.18 10.84
N ASN A 377 5.23 -16.45 10.31
CA ASN A 377 5.53 -16.19 8.91
C ASN A 377 5.05 -17.36 8.04
N LEU A 378 4.09 -17.08 7.16
CA LEU A 378 3.51 -18.05 6.24
C LEU A 378 4.51 -18.38 5.13
N SER A 379 4.93 -19.65 5.07
CA SER A 379 5.84 -20.19 4.04
C SER A 379 5.08 -20.95 2.94
N LYS A 380 5.79 -21.50 1.94
CA LYS A 380 5.17 -22.21 0.79
C LYS A 380 4.26 -23.38 1.19
N ARG A 381 4.61 -24.10 2.26
CA ARG A 381 3.78 -25.10 2.93
C ARG A 381 4.02 -24.93 4.41
N THR A 382 2.94 -24.78 5.17
CA THR A 382 3.04 -24.59 6.61
C THR A 382 2.22 -25.68 7.32
N VAL A 383 2.85 -26.42 8.21
CA VAL A 383 2.21 -27.44 9.03
C VAL A 383 2.17 -26.93 10.47
N ILE A 384 0.96 -26.73 10.98
CA ILE A 384 0.69 -26.39 12.36
C ILE A 384 0.29 -27.67 13.07
N LYS A 385 1.01 -28.01 14.17
CA LYS A 385 0.71 -29.16 15.04
C LYS A 385 0.25 -28.64 16.38
N VAL A 386 -0.91 -29.05 16.82
CA VAL A 386 -1.49 -28.72 18.11
C VAL A 386 -1.57 -30.01 18.93
N GLU A 387 -0.84 -30.09 20.04
CA GLU A 387 -0.84 -31.23 20.96
C GLU A 387 -1.72 -30.93 22.18
N TYR A 388 -2.51 -31.93 22.60
CA TYR A 388 -3.45 -31.85 23.71
C TYR A 388 -2.94 -32.56 24.97
#